data_abb84cf73074a953c5ad6c9cfe61b9bd
#
_entry.id   abb84cf73074a953c5ad6c9cfe61b9bd
#
_cell.length_a   1.000
_cell.length_b   1.000
_cell.length_c   1.000
_cell.angle_alpha   90.00
_cell.angle_beta   90.00
_cell.angle_gamma   90.00
#
_symmetry.space_group_name_H-M   'P 1'
#
loop_
_entity.id
_entity.type
_entity.pdbx_description
1 polymer ?
#
loop_
_entity_poly.entity_id
_entity_poly.type
_entity_poly.pdbx_seq_one_letter_code
_entity_poly.pdbx_strand_id
1 'polypeptide(L)'
;MARYTGEHTETFTVNVPLGEAKAHFGNLDNIARCYGDVKSAKKLAKPGTLKLTLNPKTEIGVTFNGEHTCRWEFTDEHTLKWESNGKDNIVSKGKATFTPSGKKKTKITYTEHMTLDMEVVFLLRPLIGPVVSKQIRDGVKDYLERMRDLLEK
;
A
#
# COMPACT_ATOMS: atom_id res chain seq x y z
N MET A 1 18.44 5.04 -14.21
CA MET A 1 17.32 4.94 -13.27
C MET A 1 17.68 4.00 -12.13
N ALA A 2 17.39 4.38 -10.91
CA ALA A 2 17.68 3.57 -9.74
C ALA A 2 16.37 2.95 -9.20
N ARG A 3 16.48 1.74 -8.66
CA ARG A 3 15.35 1.01 -8.10
C ARG A 3 15.56 0.76 -6.61
N TYR A 4 14.58 1.11 -5.81
CA TYR A 4 14.62 0.96 -4.36
C TYR A 4 13.43 0.15 -3.88
N THR A 5 13.67 -0.73 -2.91
CA THR A 5 12.66 -1.67 -2.42
C THR A 5 12.48 -1.52 -0.92
N GLY A 6 11.26 -1.66 -0.48
CA GLY A 6 10.91 -1.77 0.93
C GLY A 6 9.81 -2.80 1.11
N GLU A 7 9.78 -3.42 2.28
CA GLU A 7 8.72 -4.36 2.62
C GLU A 7 8.36 -4.27 4.09
N HIS A 8 7.12 -4.64 4.39
CA HIS A 8 6.60 -4.63 5.76
C HIS A 8 5.61 -5.76 5.93
N THR A 9 5.75 -6.50 7.01
CA THR A 9 4.80 -7.52 7.43
C THR A 9 4.33 -7.20 8.82
N GLU A 10 3.02 -7.24 9.02
CA GLU A 10 2.42 -6.94 10.32
C GLU A 10 1.21 -7.83 10.54
N THR A 11 1.05 -8.31 11.78
CA THR A 11 -0.13 -9.04 12.20
C THR A 11 -0.83 -8.24 13.29
N PHE A 12 -2.12 -8.02 13.12
CA PHE A 12 -2.92 -7.24 14.07
C PHE A 12 -4.35 -7.76 14.10
N THR A 13 -5.09 -7.36 15.13
CA THR A 13 -6.50 -7.72 15.28
C THR A 13 -7.36 -6.47 15.22
N VAL A 14 -8.46 -6.54 14.47
CA VAL A 14 -9.47 -5.47 14.42
C VAL A 14 -10.75 -5.94 15.11
N ASN A 15 -11.45 -5.00 15.73
CA ASN A 15 -12.64 -5.30 16.55
C ASN A 15 -13.93 -5.29 15.73
N VAL A 16 -13.91 -5.97 14.57
CA VAL A 16 -15.06 -6.12 13.68
C VAL A 16 -15.12 -7.53 13.13
N PRO A 17 -16.31 -8.01 12.73
CA PRO A 17 -16.46 -9.34 12.11
C PRO A 17 -15.69 -9.49 10.79
N LEU A 18 -15.40 -10.72 10.42
CA LEU A 18 -14.65 -11.07 9.21
C LEU A 18 -15.16 -10.36 7.94
N GLY A 19 -16.47 -10.42 7.69
CA GLY A 19 -17.07 -9.82 6.50
C GLY A 19 -16.86 -8.32 6.42
N GLU A 20 -16.97 -7.63 7.55
CA GLU A 20 -16.76 -6.18 7.65
C GLU A 20 -15.29 -5.82 7.46
N ALA A 21 -14.38 -6.58 8.06
CA ALA A 21 -12.94 -6.37 7.88
C ALA A 21 -12.53 -6.54 6.41
N LYS A 22 -12.99 -7.61 5.76
CA LYS A 22 -12.71 -7.87 4.34
C LYS A 22 -13.25 -6.76 3.45
N ALA A 23 -14.50 -6.35 3.65
CA ALA A 23 -15.12 -5.29 2.86
C ALA A 23 -14.35 -3.97 3.02
N HIS A 24 -13.88 -3.67 4.21
CA HIS A 24 -13.15 -2.43 4.49
C HIS A 24 -11.79 -2.39 3.80
N PHE A 25 -10.98 -3.45 3.94
CA PHE A 25 -9.64 -3.50 3.36
C PHE A 25 -9.65 -3.69 1.85
N GLY A 26 -10.71 -4.25 1.28
CA GLY A 26 -10.88 -4.39 -0.15
C GLY A 26 -11.60 -3.22 -0.83
N ASN A 27 -12.03 -2.22 -0.07
CA ASN A 27 -12.76 -1.08 -0.60
C ASN A 27 -11.79 -0.05 -1.21
N LEU A 28 -11.91 0.21 -2.50
CA LEU A 28 -10.99 1.11 -3.21
C LEU A 28 -11.03 2.55 -2.69
N ASP A 29 -12.18 3.03 -2.26
CA ASP A 29 -12.29 4.39 -1.70
C ASP A 29 -11.53 4.49 -0.38
N ASN A 30 -11.61 3.48 0.47
CA ASN A 30 -10.85 3.43 1.71
C ASN A 30 -9.36 3.35 1.44
N ILE A 31 -8.94 2.54 0.47
CA ILE A 31 -7.55 2.40 0.06
C ILE A 31 -7.01 3.77 -0.40
N ALA A 32 -7.73 4.44 -1.29
CA ALA A 32 -7.33 5.76 -1.79
C ALA A 32 -7.25 6.79 -0.66
N ARG A 33 -8.21 6.76 0.27
CA ARG A 33 -8.27 7.70 1.39
C ARG A 33 -7.14 7.51 2.39
N CYS A 34 -6.73 6.26 2.62
CA CYS A 34 -5.71 5.94 3.61
C CYS A 34 -4.28 5.89 3.05
N TYR A 35 -4.13 5.81 1.73
CA TYR A 35 -2.84 5.88 1.07
C TYR A 35 -2.25 7.29 1.26
N GLY A 36 -0.99 7.41 1.64
CA GLY A 36 -0.40 8.71 1.96
C GLY A 36 -0.06 9.56 0.74
N ASP A 37 -0.16 10.87 0.89
CA ASP A 37 0.26 11.87 -0.10
C ASP A 37 -0.40 11.75 -1.48
N VAL A 38 -1.64 11.32 -1.52
CA VAL A 38 -2.39 11.17 -2.77
C VAL A 38 -2.87 12.53 -3.27
N LYS A 39 -2.46 12.86 -4.49
CA LYS A 39 -2.94 14.03 -5.23
C LYS A 39 -4.26 13.73 -5.94
N SER A 40 -4.34 12.56 -6.57
CA SER A 40 -5.56 12.11 -7.25
C SER A 40 -5.68 10.60 -7.24
N ALA A 41 -6.91 10.09 -7.24
CA ALA A 41 -7.22 8.68 -7.29
C ALA A 41 -8.29 8.43 -8.34
N LYS A 42 -8.11 7.41 -9.18
CA LYS A 42 -9.04 7.09 -10.24
C LYS A 42 -9.30 5.58 -10.29
N LYS A 43 -10.56 5.19 -10.21
CA LYS A 43 -10.97 3.81 -10.44
C LYS A 43 -10.97 3.54 -11.95
N LEU A 44 -10.31 2.45 -12.37
CA LEU A 44 -10.22 2.09 -13.77
C LEU A 44 -11.33 1.11 -14.16
N ALA A 45 -11.48 0.89 -15.48
CA ALA A 45 -12.56 0.03 -16.01
C ALA A 45 -12.49 -1.41 -15.51
N LYS A 46 -11.27 -1.96 -15.35
CA LYS A 46 -11.08 -3.30 -14.82
C LYS A 46 -11.43 -3.33 -13.32
N PRO A 47 -12.36 -4.19 -12.87
CA PRO A 47 -12.76 -4.22 -11.47
C PRO A 47 -11.59 -4.37 -10.50
N GLY A 48 -11.65 -3.66 -9.38
CA GLY A 48 -10.61 -3.71 -8.35
C GLY A 48 -9.35 -2.93 -8.67
N THR A 49 -9.32 -2.17 -9.76
CA THR A 49 -8.13 -1.44 -10.22
C THR A 49 -8.24 0.04 -9.90
N LEU A 50 -7.20 0.55 -9.27
CA LEU A 50 -7.10 1.93 -8.82
C LEU A 50 -5.79 2.54 -9.30
N LYS A 51 -5.85 3.74 -9.87
CA LYS A 51 -4.66 4.52 -10.20
C LYS A 51 -4.51 5.65 -9.22
N LEU A 52 -3.36 5.72 -8.57
CA LEU A 52 -3.01 6.78 -7.64
C LEU A 52 -1.91 7.64 -8.23
N THR A 53 -2.09 8.95 -8.15
CA THR A 53 -1.04 9.92 -8.46
C THR A 53 -0.69 10.61 -7.16
N LEU A 54 0.58 10.59 -6.79
CA LEU A 54 1.04 11.14 -5.52
C LEU A 54 1.51 12.59 -5.68
N ASN A 55 1.46 13.34 -4.58
CA ASN A 55 2.09 14.65 -4.54
C ASN A 55 3.61 14.48 -4.67
N PRO A 56 4.30 15.43 -5.32
CA PRO A 56 5.76 15.38 -5.41
C PRO A 56 6.39 15.35 -4.02
N LYS A 57 7.44 14.53 -3.88
CA LYS A 57 8.19 14.41 -2.63
C LYS A 57 9.67 14.58 -2.91
N THR A 58 10.33 15.45 -2.16
CA THR A 58 11.75 15.74 -2.33
C THR A 58 12.53 15.30 -1.09
N GLU A 59 13.58 14.51 -1.32
CA GLU A 59 14.52 14.06 -0.29
C GLU A 59 15.94 14.18 -0.83
N ILE A 60 16.83 14.81 -0.06
CA ILE A 60 18.26 14.99 -0.44
C ILE A 60 18.41 15.54 -1.86
N GLY A 61 17.56 16.52 -2.22
CA GLY A 61 17.59 17.12 -3.55
C GLY A 61 17.01 16.28 -4.68
N VAL A 62 16.46 15.10 -4.38
CA VAL A 62 15.81 14.24 -5.38
C VAL A 62 14.30 14.35 -5.24
N THR A 63 13.63 14.69 -6.35
CA THR A 63 12.16 14.80 -6.37
C THR A 63 11.55 13.57 -7.02
N PHE A 64 10.58 12.97 -6.36
CA PHE A 64 9.84 11.81 -6.85
C PHE A 64 8.38 12.17 -7.08
N ASN A 65 7.91 11.91 -8.30
CA ASN A 65 6.51 12.10 -8.70
C ASN A 65 5.89 10.71 -8.87
N GLY A 66 5.34 10.15 -7.80
CA GLY A 66 4.87 8.78 -7.79
C GLY A 66 3.56 8.57 -8.53
N GLU A 67 3.51 7.51 -9.32
CA GLU A 67 2.30 7.00 -9.94
C GLU A 67 2.21 5.50 -9.70
N HIS A 68 1.01 5.03 -9.36
CA HIS A 68 0.79 3.66 -8.94
C HIS A 68 -0.56 3.16 -9.44
N THR A 69 -0.55 2.15 -10.28
CA THR A 69 -1.76 1.47 -10.74
C THR A 69 -1.73 0.04 -10.22
N CYS A 70 -2.70 -0.30 -9.40
CA CYS A 70 -2.72 -1.57 -8.71
C CYS A 70 -4.12 -2.18 -8.73
N ARG A 71 -4.19 -3.50 -8.77
CA ARG A 71 -5.44 -4.25 -8.72
C ARG A 71 -5.51 -5.06 -7.45
N TRP A 72 -6.61 -4.90 -6.71
CA TRP A 72 -6.93 -5.67 -5.50
C TRP A 72 -7.98 -6.70 -5.82
N GLU A 73 -7.77 -7.93 -5.36
CA GLU A 73 -8.67 -9.05 -5.65
C GLU A 73 -8.67 -10.05 -4.51
N PHE A 74 -9.86 -10.50 -4.09
CA PHE A 74 -9.96 -11.63 -3.18
C PHE A 74 -9.75 -12.92 -3.99
N THR A 75 -8.72 -13.68 -3.63
CA THR A 75 -8.37 -14.93 -4.30
C THR A 75 -9.06 -16.14 -3.67
N ASP A 76 -9.50 -15.99 -2.42
CA ASP A 76 -10.34 -16.95 -1.70
C ASP A 76 -11.09 -16.21 -0.58
N GLU A 77 -11.81 -16.94 0.28
CA GLU A 77 -12.63 -16.34 1.34
C GLU A 77 -11.82 -15.57 2.40
N HIS A 78 -10.53 -15.81 2.48
CA HIS A 78 -9.67 -15.26 3.53
C HIS A 78 -8.50 -14.42 3.03
N THR A 79 -8.29 -14.33 1.73
CA THR A 79 -7.08 -13.70 1.18
C THR A 79 -7.41 -12.61 0.17
N LEU A 80 -6.95 -11.41 0.46
CA LEU A 80 -6.92 -10.27 -0.46
C LEU A 80 -5.49 -10.15 -1.01
N LYS A 81 -5.35 -10.12 -2.32
CA LYS A 81 -4.06 -9.90 -2.99
C LYS A 81 -4.12 -8.64 -3.82
N TRP A 82 -2.98 -8.00 -3.98
CA TRP A 82 -2.83 -6.88 -4.91
C TRP A 82 -1.51 -6.96 -5.64
N GLU A 83 -1.53 -6.43 -6.84
CA GLU A 83 -0.36 -6.41 -7.72
C GLU A 83 -0.47 -5.25 -8.70
N SER A 84 0.63 -4.55 -8.90
CA SER A 84 0.73 -3.46 -9.87
C SER A 84 0.79 -4.00 -11.29
N ASN A 85 0.40 -3.15 -12.26
CA ASN A 85 0.52 -3.48 -13.68
C ASN A 85 1.96 -3.41 -14.20
N GLY A 86 2.91 -2.92 -13.39
CA GLY A 86 4.33 -2.81 -13.75
C GLY A 86 4.68 -1.68 -14.73
N LYS A 87 3.74 -0.80 -15.03
CA LYS A 87 3.95 0.28 -16.02
C LYS A 87 4.31 1.63 -15.39
N ASP A 88 4.01 1.80 -14.11
CA ASP A 88 4.28 3.04 -13.40
C ASP A 88 5.58 2.94 -12.60
N ASN A 89 6.02 4.06 -12.02
CA ASN A 89 7.27 4.10 -11.25
C ASN A 89 7.14 3.56 -9.83
N ILE A 90 5.93 3.25 -9.37
CA ILE A 90 5.69 2.49 -8.16
C ILE A 90 5.15 1.10 -8.54
N VAL A 91 5.82 0.06 -8.07
CA VAL A 91 5.40 -1.32 -8.26
C VAL A 91 5.15 -1.92 -6.88
N SER A 92 3.95 -2.43 -6.67
CA SER A 92 3.52 -2.97 -5.39
C SER A 92 2.97 -4.38 -5.56
N LYS A 93 3.23 -5.23 -4.59
CA LYS A 93 2.71 -6.59 -4.53
C LYS A 93 2.53 -6.98 -3.08
N GLY A 94 1.40 -7.56 -2.76
CA GLY A 94 1.17 -7.97 -1.38
C GLY A 94 -0.07 -8.82 -1.19
N LYS A 95 -0.31 -9.15 0.06
CA LYS A 95 -1.51 -9.89 0.46
C LYS A 95 -1.89 -9.56 1.89
N ALA A 96 -3.18 -9.69 2.17
CA ALA A 96 -3.73 -9.65 3.51
C ALA A 96 -4.54 -10.91 3.74
N THR A 97 -4.26 -11.62 4.82
CA THR A 97 -4.99 -12.83 5.21
C THR A 97 -5.87 -12.50 6.41
N PHE A 98 -7.15 -12.86 6.33
CA PHE A 98 -8.16 -12.54 7.34
C PHE A 98 -8.62 -13.82 8.03
N THR A 99 -8.45 -13.89 9.34
CA THR A 99 -8.85 -15.05 10.14
C THR A 99 -9.79 -14.61 11.24
N PRO A 100 -10.97 -15.25 11.39
CA PRO A 100 -11.86 -14.91 12.52
C PRO A 100 -11.14 -15.17 13.85
N SER A 101 -11.25 -14.20 14.77
CA SER A 101 -10.68 -14.30 16.11
C SER A 101 -11.80 -14.09 17.14
N GLY A 102 -12.93 -14.80 16.96
CA GLY A 102 -14.18 -14.60 17.68
C GLY A 102 -15.24 -14.01 16.75
N LYS A 103 -16.47 -13.86 17.28
CA LYS A 103 -17.61 -13.39 16.48
C LYS A 103 -17.48 -11.95 15.99
N LYS A 104 -16.74 -11.12 16.75
CA LYS A 104 -16.63 -9.68 16.49
C LYS A 104 -15.18 -9.21 16.34
N LYS A 105 -14.27 -10.13 16.06
CA LYS A 105 -12.86 -9.81 15.90
C LYS A 105 -12.26 -10.54 14.71
N THR A 106 -11.34 -9.91 14.04
CA THR A 106 -10.64 -10.50 12.88
C THR A 106 -9.16 -10.24 13.04
N LYS A 107 -8.37 -11.31 12.89
CA LYS A 107 -6.91 -11.24 12.85
C LYS A 107 -6.49 -11.07 11.40
N ILE A 108 -5.63 -10.07 11.15
CA ILE A 108 -5.15 -9.75 9.81
C ILE A 108 -3.63 -9.88 9.79
N THR A 109 -3.12 -10.64 8.83
CA THR A 109 -1.69 -10.67 8.53
C THR A 109 -1.49 -9.98 7.19
N TYR A 110 -0.76 -8.87 7.20
CA TYR A 110 -0.58 -7.99 6.06
C TYR A 110 0.89 -7.98 5.64
N THR A 111 1.15 -8.23 4.37
CA THR A 111 2.51 -8.19 3.80
C THR A 111 2.49 -7.32 2.55
N GLU A 112 3.36 -6.33 2.52
CA GLU A 112 3.53 -5.41 1.39
C GLU A 112 4.97 -5.41 0.93
N HIS A 113 5.16 -5.51 -0.37
CA HIS A 113 6.45 -5.36 -1.03
C HIS A 113 6.32 -4.27 -2.08
N MET A 114 7.11 -3.23 -1.96
CA MET A 114 7.01 -2.07 -2.85
C MET A 114 8.38 -1.70 -3.41
N THR A 115 8.39 -1.36 -4.69
CA THR A 115 9.58 -0.94 -5.42
C THR A 115 9.31 0.40 -6.08
N LEU A 116 10.24 1.34 -5.93
CA LEU A 116 10.18 2.65 -6.56
C LEU A 116 11.30 2.75 -7.60
N ASP A 117 10.95 3.17 -8.82
CA ASP A 117 11.92 3.49 -9.86
C ASP A 117 12.12 5.01 -9.87
N MET A 118 13.33 5.46 -9.60
CA MET A 118 13.66 6.88 -9.42
C MET A 118 14.87 7.29 -10.22
N GLU A 119 14.83 8.52 -10.76
CA GLU A 119 16.00 9.15 -11.36
C GLU A 119 16.87 9.71 -10.24
N VAL A 120 18.02 9.09 -10.01
CA VAL A 120 18.97 9.51 -8.98
C VAL A 120 20.37 9.50 -9.56
N VAL A 121 21.08 10.63 -9.44
CA VAL A 121 22.47 10.69 -9.88
C VAL A 121 23.31 9.69 -9.08
N PHE A 122 24.28 9.08 -9.76
CA PHE A 122 25.07 7.97 -9.23
C PHE A 122 25.65 8.24 -7.84
N LEU A 123 26.18 9.46 -7.61
CA LEU A 123 26.81 9.80 -6.35
C LEU A 123 25.84 9.87 -5.16
N LEU A 124 24.56 10.10 -5.42
CA LEU A 124 23.54 10.19 -4.36
C LEU A 124 22.88 8.85 -4.04
N ARG A 125 23.04 7.84 -4.89
CA ARG A 125 22.37 6.54 -4.72
C ARG A 125 22.65 5.87 -3.38
N PRO A 126 23.89 5.83 -2.87
CA PRO A 126 24.14 5.22 -1.56
C PRO A 126 23.47 5.97 -0.40
N LEU A 127 23.25 7.28 -0.56
CA LEU A 127 22.61 8.10 0.47
C LEU A 127 21.09 7.99 0.45
N ILE A 128 20.50 7.93 -0.75
CA ILE A 128 19.04 7.96 -0.91
C ILE A 128 18.39 6.60 -0.64
N GLY A 129 19.07 5.49 -0.94
CA GLY A 129 18.52 4.15 -0.82
C GLY A 129 17.94 3.82 0.54
N PRO A 130 18.71 3.96 1.64
CA PRO A 130 18.20 3.70 2.98
C PRO A 130 17.03 4.60 3.37
N VAL A 131 17.05 5.86 2.92
CA VAL A 131 15.97 6.83 3.17
C VAL A 131 14.68 6.36 2.49
N VAL A 132 14.75 5.98 1.22
CA VAL A 132 13.59 5.51 0.47
C VAL A 132 13.02 4.23 1.05
N SER A 133 13.86 3.25 1.38
CA SER A 133 13.41 1.99 1.97
C SER A 133 12.71 2.21 3.31
N LYS A 134 13.25 3.10 4.14
CA LYS A 134 12.61 3.47 5.41
C LYS A 134 11.26 4.14 5.18
N GLN A 135 11.17 5.06 4.22
CA GLN A 135 9.92 5.75 3.90
C GLN A 135 8.86 4.79 3.39
N ILE A 136 9.23 3.78 2.61
CA ILE A 136 8.29 2.75 2.17
C ILE A 136 7.72 2.00 3.38
N ARG A 137 8.58 1.53 4.28
CA ARG A 137 8.13 0.83 5.49
C ARG A 137 7.23 1.70 6.37
N ASP A 138 7.63 2.93 6.61
CA ASP A 138 6.87 3.86 7.44
C ASP A 138 5.53 4.19 6.78
N GLY A 139 5.52 4.35 5.46
CA GLY A 139 4.31 4.60 4.70
C GLY A 139 3.30 3.46 4.80
N VAL A 140 3.76 2.21 4.74
CA VAL A 140 2.88 1.05 4.91
C VAL A 140 2.32 0.99 6.33
N LYS A 141 3.15 1.24 7.35
CA LYS A 141 2.70 1.30 8.74
C LYS A 141 1.63 2.37 8.94
N ASP A 142 1.86 3.56 8.40
CA ASP A 142 0.92 4.67 8.51
C ASP A 142 -0.40 4.36 7.79
N TYR A 143 -0.32 3.73 6.63
CA TYR A 143 -1.49 3.27 5.90
C TYR A 143 -2.33 2.30 6.72
N LEU A 144 -1.71 1.30 7.31
CA LEU A 144 -2.40 0.32 8.15
C LEU A 144 -3.03 0.96 9.38
N GLU A 145 -2.33 1.91 10.00
CA GLU A 145 -2.86 2.64 11.14
C GLU A 145 -4.10 3.44 10.75
N ARG A 146 -4.05 4.16 9.62
CA ARG A 146 -5.21 4.91 9.12
C ARG A 146 -6.38 3.99 8.75
N MET A 147 -6.11 2.83 8.14
CA MET A 147 -7.14 1.85 7.80
C MET A 147 -7.82 1.31 9.05
N ARG A 148 -7.06 1.01 10.09
CA ARG A 148 -7.60 0.53 11.37
C ARG A 148 -8.41 1.60 12.07
N ASP A 149 -7.89 2.83 12.13
CA ASP A 149 -8.60 3.94 12.75
C ASP A 149 -9.93 4.22 12.07
N LEU A 150 -9.97 4.17 10.75
CA LEU A 150 -11.18 4.38 9.97
C LEU A 150 -12.21 3.26 10.22
N LEU A 151 -11.75 2.03 10.35
CA LEU A 151 -12.60 0.86 10.56
C LEU A 151 -13.20 0.82 11.97
N GLU A 152 -12.43 1.21 12.98
CA GLU A 152 -12.80 1.08 14.38
C GLU A 152 -13.47 2.32 14.98
N LYS A 153 -13.77 3.29 14.14
CA LYS A 153 -14.51 4.48 14.59
C LYS A 153 -15.96 4.18 14.96
#